data_ad673e43cbb3635ed69382ff5ebcc58a
#
_entry.id   ad673e43cbb3635ed69382ff5ebcc58a
#
_cell.length_a   1.000
_cell.length_b   1.000
_cell.length_c   1.000
_cell.angle_alpha   90.00
_cell.angle_beta   90.00
_cell.angle_gamma   90.00
#
_symmetry.space_group_name_H-M   'P 1'
#
loop_
_entity.id
_entity.type
_entity.pdbx_description
1 polymer ?
#
loop_
_entity_poly.entity_id
_entity_poly.type
_entity_poly.pdbx_seq_one_letter_code
_entity_poly.pdbx_strand_id
1 'polypeptide(L)'
;MVNDLAHRHSLSGVGGRASVGEEKMILGSDHGIWDWANEDDGFCPIDWTKSQSVFTFLKACDGVWDTPYYAESIAMARAAGKLAAPYVWLYNVDPRMQADFWYLRLADEPLIVIDFESYGNSIPDYDDLYNAIERLRELGYTGKIIVYTGHWYWLAHGNTADYWKQFPVWLARYSSAPPQPTPTFAKEIIWQFSASGNPANYGITNGKLAVDEDWFYGTQEQLEELFGGGAVPPIDPPPKPQHKIVIKIRS
;
A
#
# COMPACT_ATOMS: atom_id res chain seq x y z
N MET A 1 11.99 56.66 -53.80
CA MET A 1 11.51 55.85 -54.92
C MET A 1 11.92 54.44 -54.68
N VAL A 2 10.99 53.59 -54.88
CA VAL A 2 10.98 52.09 -54.88
C VAL A 2 10.37 51.49 -53.63
N ASN A 3 9.13 51.05 -53.86
CA ASN A 3 8.30 50.14 -53.05
C ASN A 3 8.96 48.79 -52.94
N ASP A 4 8.76 48.11 -51.79
CA ASP A 4 8.76 46.68 -51.81
C ASP A 4 7.64 46.08 -50.92
N LEU A 5 6.93 45.14 -51.53
CA LEU A 5 5.70 44.54 -51.09
C LEU A 5 5.99 43.40 -50.11
N ALA A 6 5.42 43.51 -48.92
CA ALA A 6 5.43 42.42 -47.93
C ALA A 6 4.41 41.33 -48.31
N HIS A 7 4.91 40.12 -48.54
CA HIS A 7 4.09 38.91 -48.60
C HIS A 7 3.91 38.37 -47.18
N ARG A 8 2.70 38.49 -46.68
CA ARG A 8 2.25 37.77 -45.48
C ARG A 8 1.85 36.35 -45.86
N HIS A 9 2.65 35.37 -45.46
CA HIS A 9 2.16 33.99 -45.36
C HIS A 9 1.66 33.71 -43.95
N SER A 10 0.34 33.63 -43.85
CA SER A 10 -0.35 33.11 -42.69
C SER A 10 -0.16 31.57 -42.66
N LEU A 11 0.56 31.08 -41.71
CA LEU A 11 0.56 29.65 -41.33
C LEU A 11 -0.24 29.50 -40.05
N SER A 12 -1.52 29.20 -40.21
CA SER A 12 -2.38 28.66 -39.17
C SER A 12 -2.00 27.18 -38.94
N GLY A 13 -1.08 26.94 -38.02
CA GLY A 13 -0.79 25.62 -37.47
C GLY A 13 -1.40 25.50 -36.09
N VAL A 14 -2.66 25.04 -36.03
CA VAL A 14 -3.30 24.60 -34.79
C VAL A 14 -2.67 23.27 -34.40
N GLY A 15 -1.57 23.33 -33.69
CA GLY A 15 -1.05 22.21 -32.92
C GLY A 15 -1.72 22.21 -31.56
N GLY A 16 -2.83 21.49 -31.45
CA GLY A 16 -3.39 21.18 -30.15
C GLY A 16 -2.36 20.42 -29.31
N ARG A 17 -1.70 21.09 -28.38
CA ARG A 17 -1.05 20.43 -27.26
C ARG A 17 -2.17 19.73 -26.50
N ALA A 18 -2.20 18.39 -26.58
CA ALA A 18 -2.89 17.60 -25.60
C ALA A 18 -2.37 18.04 -24.23
N SER A 19 -3.23 18.59 -23.39
CA SER A 19 -2.91 18.84 -22.00
C SER A 19 -2.59 17.48 -21.40
N VAL A 20 -1.32 17.24 -21.09
CA VAL A 20 -0.93 16.16 -20.17
C VAL A 20 -1.66 16.53 -18.88
N GLY A 21 -2.70 15.78 -18.54
CA GLY A 21 -3.44 15.99 -17.31
C GLY A 21 -2.43 15.98 -16.17
N GLU A 22 -2.54 16.95 -15.26
CA GLU A 22 -1.78 16.94 -14.02
C GLU A 22 -2.02 15.56 -13.38
N GLU A 23 -0.95 14.78 -13.21
CA GLU A 23 -1.03 13.52 -12.46
C GLU A 23 -1.46 13.88 -11.05
N LYS A 24 -2.73 13.61 -10.75
CA LYS A 24 -3.32 13.96 -9.47
C LYS A 24 -2.88 12.91 -8.47
N MET A 25 -2.06 13.30 -7.50
CA MET A 25 -1.72 12.43 -6.38
C MET A 25 -2.96 12.17 -5.53
N ILE A 26 -3.23 10.90 -5.22
CA ILE A 26 -4.38 10.48 -4.40
C ILE A 26 -3.86 10.08 -3.03
N LEU A 27 -4.44 10.67 -1.98
CA LEU A 27 -4.02 10.45 -0.61
C LEU A 27 -4.48 9.09 -0.10
N GLY A 28 -3.55 8.35 0.46
CA GLY A 28 -3.75 7.11 1.19
C GLY A 28 -3.19 7.15 2.60
N SER A 29 -3.33 6.03 3.28
CA SER A 29 -2.74 5.78 4.60
C SER A 29 -2.51 4.29 4.79
N ASP A 30 -1.57 3.93 5.65
CA ASP A 30 -1.43 2.54 6.08
C ASP A 30 -1.49 2.41 7.59
N HIS A 31 -1.93 1.23 8.05
CA HIS A 31 -2.30 1.01 9.42
C HIS A 31 -1.89 -0.37 9.93
N GLY A 32 -1.37 -0.40 11.16
CA GLY A 32 -1.09 -1.61 11.90
C GLY A 32 -2.01 -1.77 13.11
N ILE A 33 -1.75 -2.79 13.94
CA ILE A 33 -2.58 -3.10 15.12
C ILE A 33 -2.77 -1.90 16.06
N TRP A 34 -1.75 -1.07 16.21
CA TRP A 34 -1.75 0.08 17.13
C TRP A 34 -2.68 1.21 16.70
N ASP A 35 -3.23 1.16 15.48
CA ASP A 35 -4.18 2.15 14.97
C ASP A 35 -5.63 1.80 15.34
N TRP A 36 -5.93 0.51 15.60
CA TRP A 36 -7.28 0.03 15.92
C TRP A 36 -7.37 -0.82 17.19
N ALA A 37 -6.30 -0.91 17.96
CA ALA A 37 -6.30 -1.55 19.27
C ALA A 37 -5.41 -0.81 20.23
N ASN A 38 -5.70 -0.92 21.53
CA ASN A 38 -4.83 -0.50 22.62
C ASN A 38 -4.78 -1.57 23.72
N GLU A 39 -3.84 -1.43 24.65
CA GLU A 39 -3.61 -2.42 25.71
C GLU A 39 -4.78 -2.52 26.70
N ASP A 40 -5.47 -1.40 26.95
CA ASP A 40 -6.49 -1.29 27.97
C ASP A 40 -7.89 -1.63 27.46
N ASP A 41 -8.25 -1.15 26.27
CA ASP A 41 -9.62 -1.18 25.72
C ASP A 41 -9.83 -2.27 24.67
N GLY A 42 -8.77 -2.94 24.22
CA GLY A 42 -8.81 -3.95 23.16
C GLY A 42 -9.09 -3.33 21.78
N PHE A 43 -10.16 -3.76 21.11
CA PHE A 43 -10.52 -3.22 19.79
C PHE A 43 -11.08 -1.81 19.89
N CYS A 44 -10.38 -0.86 19.26
CA CYS A 44 -10.77 0.53 19.16
C CYS A 44 -10.83 0.90 17.66
N PRO A 45 -11.96 0.68 17.00
CA PRO A 45 -12.05 0.77 15.54
C PRO A 45 -11.80 2.19 15.04
N ILE A 46 -11.14 2.26 13.89
CA ILE A 46 -10.99 3.51 13.13
C ILE A 46 -12.35 3.98 12.63
N ASP A 47 -12.69 5.24 12.81
CA ASP A 47 -13.85 5.85 12.19
C ASP A 47 -13.54 6.25 10.74
N TRP A 48 -13.63 5.28 9.85
CA TRP A 48 -13.31 5.45 8.42
C TRP A 48 -14.13 6.54 7.72
N THR A 49 -15.28 6.93 8.28
CA THR A 49 -16.10 8.03 7.72
C THR A 49 -15.43 9.38 7.91
N LYS A 50 -14.51 9.51 8.86
CA LYS A 50 -13.71 10.70 9.13
C LYS A 50 -12.34 10.67 8.46
N SER A 51 -11.91 9.50 7.99
CA SER A 51 -10.62 9.39 7.33
C SER A 51 -10.61 10.16 6.01
N GLN A 52 -9.58 10.99 5.84
CA GLN A 52 -9.35 11.74 4.58
C GLN A 52 -8.71 10.87 3.49
N SER A 53 -8.18 9.68 3.82
CA SER A 53 -7.59 8.78 2.82
C SER A 53 -8.66 8.21 1.88
N VAL A 54 -8.30 8.08 0.60
CA VAL A 54 -9.12 7.41 -0.43
C VAL A 54 -8.86 5.91 -0.42
N PHE A 55 -7.60 5.53 -0.23
CA PHE A 55 -7.19 4.14 -0.13
C PHE A 55 -6.41 3.89 1.16
N THR A 56 -6.33 2.63 1.54
CA THR A 56 -5.61 2.24 2.75
C THR A 56 -5.05 0.82 2.65
N PHE A 57 -3.89 0.61 3.28
CA PHE A 57 -3.35 -0.72 3.51
C PHE A 57 -3.42 -1.06 4.99
N LEU A 58 -3.84 -2.30 5.29
CA LEU A 58 -3.99 -2.76 6.66
C LEU A 58 -3.13 -4.01 6.90
N LYS A 59 -2.37 -4.03 7.99
CA LYS A 59 -1.55 -5.17 8.37
C LYS A 59 -2.43 -6.39 8.62
N ALA A 60 -2.31 -7.39 7.76
CA ALA A 60 -3.07 -8.64 7.88
C ALA A 60 -2.29 -9.69 8.66
N CYS A 61 -0.99 -9.82 8.35
CA CYS A 61 -0.13 -10.81 8.96
C CYS A 61 1.23 -10.21 9.35
N ASP A 62 1.74 -10.67 10.47
CA ASP A 62 3.05 -10.36 10.99
C ASP A 62 3.91 -11.64 10.94
N GLY A 63 4.55 -11.91 9.81
CA GLY A 63 5.13 -13.22 9.52
C GLY A 63 4.07 -14.32 9.47
N VAL A 64 4.13 -15.24 10.42
CA VAL A 64 3.18 -16.36 10.57
C VAL A 64 2.13 -16.12 11.68
N TRP A 65 1.87 -14.89 12.03
CA TRP A 65 0.87 -14.52 13.02
C TRP A 65 -0.20 -13.62 12.40
N ASP A 66 -1.44 -13.86 12.77
CA ASP A 66 -2.55 -12.98 12.39
C ASP A 66 -2.43 -11.66 13.16
N THR A 67 -2.66 -10.55 12.46
CA THR A 67 -2.84 -9.26 13.13
C THR A 67 -4.23 -9.23 13.77
N PRO A 68 -4.35 -9.08 15.09
CA PRO A 68 -5.64 -9.02 15.77
C PRO A 68 -6.56 -7.95 15.17
N TYR A 69 -7.83 -8.30 15.01
CA TYR A 69 -8.90 -7.43 14.48
C TYR A 69 -8.71 -6.95 13.03
N TYR A 70 -7.79 -7.56 12.28
CA TYR A 70 -7.61 -7.21 10.87
C TYR A 70 -8.88 -7.39 10.05
N ALA A 71 -9.56 -8.54 10.21
CA ALA A 71 -10.76 -8.86 9.43
C ALA A 71 -11.90 -7.85 9.67
N GLU A 72 -12.08 -7.43 10.92
CA GLU A 72 -13.03 -6.40 11.29
C GLU A 72 -12.64 -5.04 10.71
N SER A 73 -11.37 -4.67 10.83
CA SER A 73 -10.85 -3.37 10.40
C SER A 73 -10.95 -3.19 8.89
N ILE A 74 -10.57 -4.20 8.09
CA ILE A 74 -10.65 -4.11 6.63
C ILE A 74 -12.10 -4.11 6.14
N ALA A 75 -12.98 -4.89 6.79
CA ALA A 75 -14.40 -4.89 6.47
C ALA A 75 -15.04 -3.51 6.74
N MET A 76 -14.68 -2.86 7.86
CA MET A 76 -15.15 -1.53 8.20
C MET A 76 -14.64 -0.46 7.23
N ALA A 77 -13.36 -0.54 6.82
CA ALA A 77 -12.79 0.37 5.83
C ALA A 77 -13.54 0.27 4.49
N ARG A 78 -13.74 -0.95 4.00
CA ARG A 78 -14.48 -1.23 2.76
C ARG A 78 -15.93 -0.79 2.84
N ALA A 79 -16.62 -1.03 3.96
CA ALA A 79 -18.00 -0.59 4.19
C ALA A 79 -18.13 0.94 4.20
N ALA A 80 -17.09 1.66 4.59
CA ALA A 80 -17.03 3.12 4.50
C ALA A 80 -16.59 3.64 3.12
N GLY A 81 -16.49 2.76 2.11
CA GLY A 81 -16.13 3.12 0.74
C GLY A 81 -14.64 3.36 0.49
N LYS A 82 -13.76 2.92 1.40
CA LYS A 82 -12.32 2.99 1.17
C LYS A 82 -11.86 1.85 0.27
N LEU A 83 -10.93 2.14 -0.62
CA LEU A 83 -10.18 1.10 -1.33
C LEU A 83 -9.17 0.52 -0.33
N ALA A 84 -9.42 -0.69 0.17
CA ALA A 84 -8.64 -1.28 1.24
C ALA A 84 -8.07 -2.64 0.84
N ALA A 85 -6.77 -2.84 1.09
CA ALA A 85 -6.07 -4.08 0.81
C ALA A 85 -5.13 -4.48 1.97
N PRO A 86 -4.80 -5.79 2.09
CA PRO A 86 -3.87 -6.27 3.09
C PRO A 86 -2.42 -5.92 2.76
N TYR A 87 -1.62 -5.73 3.82
CA TYR A 87 -0.21 -5.95 3.74
C TYR A 87 0.25 -7.02 4.73
N VAL A 88 1.35 -7.71 4.41
CA VAL A 88 1.96 -8.77 5.20
C VAL A 88 3.43 -8.43 5.44
N TRP A 89 3.88 -8.60 6.68
CA TRP A 89 5.28 -8.34 7.04
C TRP A 89 6.12 -9.58 6.81
N LEU A 90 7.23 -9.42 6.08
CA LEU A 90 8.18 -10.50 5.80
C LEU A 90 9.34 -10.48 6.81
N TYR A 91 9.56 -11.60 7.47
CA TYR A 91 10.72 -11.82 8.33
C TYR A 91 11.78 -12.69 7.64
N ASN A 92 13.05 -12.61 8.07
CA ASN A 92 14.13 -13.49 7.63
C ASN A 92 14.08 -14.88 8.32
N VAL A 93 12.91 -15.48 8.29
CA VAL A 93 12.67 -16.89 8.64
C VAL A 93 12.11 -17.57 7.41
N ASP A 94 11.85 -18.90 7.43
CA ASP A 94 11.38 -19.60 6.23
C ASP A 94 10.30 -18.80 5.46
N PRO A 95 10.65 -18.20 4.31
CA PRO A 95 9.73 -17.35 3.55
C PRO A 95 8.59 -18.14 2.91
N ARG A 96 8.81 -19.43 2.62
CA ARG A 96 7.77 -20.30 2.05
C ARG A 96 6.72 -20.64 3.09
N MET A 97 7.11 -20.87 4.34
CA MET A 97 6.19 -21.08 5.45
C MET A 97 5.34 -19.82 5.71
N GLN A 98 5.93 -18.63 5.62
CA GLN A 98 5.19 -17.38 5.72
C GLN A 98 4.18 -17.24 4.58
N ALA A 99 4.58 -17.52 3.34
CA ALA A 99 3.69 -17.47 2.18
C ALA A 99 2.55 -18.50 2.26
N ASP A 100 2.79 -19.73 2.78
CA ASP A 100 1.75 -20.71 3.06
C ASP A 100 0.71 -20.16 4.04
N PHE A 101 1.18 -19.47 5.09
CA PHE A 101 0.33 -18.88 6.10
C PHE A 101 -0.52 -17.73 5.53
N TRP A 102 0.08 -16.84 4.70
CA TRP A 102 -0.62 -15.73 4.06
C TRP A 102 -1.66 -16.22 3.05
N TYR A 103 -1.30 -17.22 2.24
CA TYR A 103 -2.21 -17.78 1.24
C TYR A 103 -3.49 -18.33 1.85
N LEU A 104 -3.41 -19.03 2.98
CA LEU A 104 -4.58 -19.57 3.69
C LEU A 104 -5.57 -18.48 4.15
N ARG A 105 -5.16 -17.25 4.21
CA ARG A 105 -5.93 -16.10 4.73
C ARG A 105 -6.35 -15.11 3.66
N LEU A 106 -5.55 -14.97 2.63
CA LEU A 106 -5.62 -13.88 1.68
C LEU A 106 -5.70 -14.36 0.22
N ALA A 107 -5.97 -15.66 -0.02
CA ALA A 107 -6.01 -16.22 -1.38
C ALA A 107 -7.04 -15.53 -2.28
N ASP A 108 -8.14 -15.04 -1.71
CA ASP A 108 -9.22 -14.36 -2.44
C ASP A 108 -9.00 -12.84 -2.56
N GLU A 109 -7.96 -12.29 -1.94
CA GLU A 109 -7.66 -10.87 -2.06
C GLU A 109 -7.12 -10.54 -3.46
N PRO A 110 -7.66 -9.52 -4.14
CA PRO A 110 -7.20 -9.14 -5.48
C PRO A 110 -5.81 -8.51 -5.49
N LEU A 111 -5.35 -8.07 -4.34
CA LEU A 111 -4.08 -7.39 -4.11
C LEU A 111 -3.52 -7.74 -2.73
N ILE A 112 -2.23 -8.10 -2.67
CA ILE A 112 -1.44 -8.22 -1.45
C ILE A 112 -0.22 -7.32 -1.57
N VAL A 113 0.10 -6.59 -0.50
CA VAL A 113 1.39 -5.90 -0.36
C VAL A 113 2.31 -6.75 0.49
N ILE A 114 3.55 -6.97 0.06
CA ILE A 114 4.59 -7.61 0.88
C ILE A 114 5.52 -6.51 1.38
N ASP A 115 5.54 -6.35 2.69
CA ASP A 115 6.38 -5.40 3.41
C ASP A 115 7.77 -6.02 3.61
N PHE A 116 8.73 -5.47 2.84
CA PHE A 116 10.12 -5.89 2.77
C PHE A 116 11.03 -4.84 3.39
N GLU A 117 11.20 -4.94 4.68
CA GLU A 117 12.10 -4.09 5.46
C GLU A 117 12.61 -4.79 6.72
N SER A 118 13.55 -4.18 7.44
CA SER A 118 14.08 -4.75 8.68
C SER A 118 13.25 -4.36 9.89
N TYR A 119 13.11 -5.29 10.84
CA TYR A 119 12.57 -5.02 12.16
C TYR A 119 13.36 -5.76 13.24
N GLY A 120 13.90 -5.02 14.19
CA GLY A 120 14.76 -5.60 15.23
C GLY A 120 15.97 -6.33 14.64
N ASN A 121 16.07 -7.61 14.91
CA ASN A 121 17.14 -8.47 14.37
C ASN A 121 16.74 -9.19 13.07
N SER A 122 15.52 -8.98 12.58
CA SER A 122 15.08 -9.55 11.30
C SER A 122 15.49 -8.64 10.16
N ILE A 123 16.29 -9.17 9.26
CA ILE A 123 16.83 -8.46 8.09
C ILE A 123 16.63 -9.38 6.89
N PRO A 124 15.39 -9.45 6.33
CA PRO A 124 15.14 -10.26 5.13
C PRO A 124 15.94 -9.71 3.94
N ASP A 125 16.36 -10.60 3.07
CA ASP A 125 17.03 -10.24 1.82
C ASP A 125 16.15 -10.54 0.60
N TYR A 126 16.68 -10.26 -0.60
CA TYR A 126 15.91 -10.44 -1.83
C TYR A 126 15.55 -11.91 -2.10
N ASP A 127 16.33 -12.88 -1.60
CA ASP A 127 16.02 -14.31 -1.73
C ASP A 127 14.81 -14.67 -0.86
N ASP A 128 14.69 -14.10 0.33
CA ASP A 128 13.52 -14.26 1.18
C ASP A 128 12.25 -13.74 0.47
N LEU A 129 12.32 -12.53 -0.08
CA LEU A 129 11.21 -11.93 -0.82
C LEU A 129 10.86 -12.74 -2.08
N TYR A 130 11.86 -13.15 -2.86
CA TYR A 130 11.68 -13.97 -4.05
C TYR A 130 10.98 -15.29 -3.71
N ASN A 131 11.47 -16.02 -2.71
CA ASN A 131 10.92 -17.31 -2.31
C ASN A 131 9.50 -17.20 -1.75
N ALA A 132 9.17 -16.12 -1.04
CA ALA A 132 7.80 -15.88 -0.58
C ALA A 132 6.84 -15.65 -1.77
N ILE A 133 7.23 -14.80 -2.73
CA ILE A 133 6.42 -14.51 -3.93
C ILE A 133 6.21 -15.77 -4.78
N GLU A 134 7.29 -16.50 -5.09
CA GLU A 134 7.21 -17.73 -5.88
C GLU A 134 6.33 -18.76 -5.17
N ARG A 135 6.41 -18.87 -3.85
CA ARG A 135 5.54 -19.76 -3.11
C ARG A 135 4.07 -19.37 -3.19
N LEU A 136 3.72 -18.10 -3.12
CA LEU A 136 2.36 -17.64 -3.35
C LEU A 136 1.85 -18.02 -4.75
N ARG A 137 2.69 -17.89 -5.78
CA ARG A 137 2.36 -18.30 -7.15
C ARG A 137 2.18 -19.81 -7.30
N GLU A 138 3.05 -20.62 -6.69
CA GLU A 138 2.93 -22.08 -6.64
C GLU A 138 1.62 -22.55 -5.98
N LEU A 139 1.17 -21.84 -4.95
CA LEU A 139 -0.10 -22.12 -4.26
C LEU A 139 -1.33 -21.69 -5.08
N GLY A 140 -1.13 -20.97 -6.19
CA GLY A 140 -2.20 -20.55 -7.08
C GLY A 140 -2.70 -19.12 -6.82
N TYR A 141 -1.98 -18.28 -6.04
CA TYR A 141 -2.34 -16.88 -5.91
C TYR A 141 -2.17 -16.15 -7.24
N THR A 142 -3.27 -15.61 -7.76
CA THR A 142 -3.33 -14.89 -9.05
C THR A 142 -3.51 -13.38 -8.89
N GLY A 143 -3.72 -12.92 -7.68
CA GLY A 143 -3.86 -11.49 -7.38
C GLY A 143 -2.60 -10.69 -7.67
N LYS A 144 -2.72 -9.38 -7.63
CA LYS A 144 -1.59 -8.46 -7.77
C LYS A 144 -0.71 -8.52 -6.52
N ILE A 145 0.59 -8.33 -6.71
CA ILE A 145 1.55 -8.21 -5.61
C ILE A 145 2.26 -6.87 -5.78
N ILE A 146 2.25 -6.06 -4.72
CA ILE A 146 3.08 -4.85 -4.59
C ILE A 146 4.19 -5.17 -3.59
N VAL A 147 5.39 -4.69 -3.87
CA VAL A 147 6.48 -4.71 -2.90
C VAL A 147 6.52 -3.35 -2.21
N TYR A 148 6.34 -3.32 -0.88
CA TYR A 148 6.67 -2.16 -0.07
C TYR A 148 8.09 -2.29 0.44
N THR A 149 8.86 -1.21 0.38
CA THR A 149 10.22 -1.15 0.94
C THR A 149 10.68 0.28 1.16
N GLY A 150 11.60 0.47 2.10
CA GLY A 150 12.37 1.71 2.20
C GLY A 150 13.32 1.85 1.02
N HIS A 151 13.41 3.04 0.43
CA HIS A 151 14.34 3.30 -0.68
C HIS A 151 15.79 2.89 -0.35
N TRP A 152 16.26 3.21 0.87
CA TRP A 152 17.58 2.83 1.35
C TRP A 152 17.71 1.32 1.59
N TYR A 153 16.62 0.66 2.04
CA TYR A 153 16.62 -0.77 2.33
C TYR A 153 16.75 -1.58 1.04
N TRP A 154 16.00 -1.21 0.00
CA TRP A 154 16.15 -1.85 -1.31
C TRP A 154 17.55 -1.73 -1.89
N LEU A 155 18.20 -0.56 -1.75
CA LEU A 155 19.57 -0.37 -2.22
C LEU A 155 20.59 -1.25 -1.48
N ALA A 156 20.32 -1.62 -0.24
CA ALA A 156 21.20 -2.43 0.60
C ALA A 156 20.93 -3.95 0.50
N HIS A 157 19.68 -4.36 0.38
CA HIS A 157 19.22 -5.75 0.53
C HIS A 157 18.44 -6.28 -0.68
N GLY A 158 18.04 -5.42 -1.61
CA GLY A 158 17.41 -5.82 -2.87
C GLY A 158 18.43 -6.25 -3.92
N ASN A 159 17.95 -6.46 -5.13
CA ASN A 159 18.83 -6.68 -6.27
C ASN A 159 18.29 -6.01 -7.54
N THR A 160 19.08 -6.09 -8.63
CA THR A 160 18.78 -5.42 -9.90
C THR A 160 18.32 -6.37 -11.00
N ALA A 161 17.95 -7.61 -10.67
CA ALA A 161 17.49 -8.59 -11.66
C ALA A 161 16.21 -8.13 -12.34
N ASP A 162 16.06 -8.50 -13.60
CA ASP A 162 14.87 -8.17 -14.42
C ASP A 162 13.57 -8.78 -13.85
N TYR A 163 13.66 -9.79 -12.99
CA TYR A 163 12.54 -10.38 -12.28
C TYR A 163 11.67 -9.34 -11.58
N TRP A 164 12.30 -8.33 -10.94
CA TRP A 164 11.59 -7.32 -10.16
C TRP A 164 10.81 -6.32 -11.00
N LYS A 165 11.13 -6.22 -12.30
CA LYS A 165 10.43 -5.32 -13.24
C LYS A 165 8.94 -5.68 -13.45
N GLN A 166 8.52 -6.86 -13.04
CA GLN A 166 7.11 -7.28 -13.14
C GLN A 166 6.25 -6.74 -11.98
N PHE A 167 6.87 -6.24 -10.90
CA PHE A 167 6.15 -5.76 -9.72
C PHE A 167 6.11 -4.24 -9.68
N PRO A 168 4.94 -3.65 -9.37
CA PRO A 168 4.88 -2.29 -8.90
C PRO A 168 5.50 -2.18 -7.51
N VAL A 169 6.00 -1.00 -7.16
CA VAL A 169 6.57 -0.74 -5.83
C VAL A 169 5.83 0.38 -5.11
N TRP A 170 5.68 0.20 -3.81
CA TRP A 170 5.32 1.22 -2.84
C TRP A 170 6.59 1.57 -2.06
N LEU A 171 7.10 2.77 -2.28
CA LEU A 171 8.42 3.16 -1.81
C LEU A 171 8.33 4.15 -0.65
N ALA A 172 8.94 3.80 0.49
CA ALA A 172 9.01 4.69 1.64
C ALA A 172 10.22 5.61 1.55
N ARG A 173 9.95 6.90 1.66
CA ARG A 173 10.95 7.95 1.82
C ARG A 173 10.32 9.18 2.44
N TYR A 174 10.60 9.43 3.69
CA TYR A 174 10.09 10.60 4.41
C TYR A 174 10.84 11.85 3.99
N SER A 175 10.29 12.58 3.03
CA SER A 175 10.90 13.79 2.47
C SER A 175 9.84 14.66 1.80
N SER A 176 10.20 15.92 1.53
CA SER A 176 9.34 16.86 0.80
C SER A 176 9.31 16.65 -0.72
N ALA A 177 10.11 15.70 -1.23
CA ALA A 177 10.17 15.37 -2.65
C ALA A 177 10.13 13.86 -2.85
N PRO A 178 9.48 13.39 -3.93
CA PRO A 178 9.41 11.97 -4.25
C PRO A 178 10.80 11.31 -4.27
N PRO A 179 10.90 10.02 -3.93
CA PRO A 179 12.12 9.27 -4.13
C PRO A 179 12.50 9.26 -5.61
N GLN A 180 13.80 9.12 -5.90
CA GLN A 180 14.20 8.85 -7.27
C GLN A 180 13.73 7.44 -7.64
N PRO A 181 13.19 7.25 -8.86
CA PRO A 181 12.77 5.92 -9.29
C PRO A 181 13.93 4.94 -9.19
N THR A 182 13.65 3.75 -8.65
CA THR A 182 14.61 2.66 -8.73
C THR A 182 14.46 1.99 -10.09
N PRO A 183 15.52 1.83 -10.88
CA PRO A 183 15.42 1.21 -12.22
C PRO A 183 15.05 -0.27 -12.17
N THR A 184 14.93 -0.84 -10.99
CA THR A 184 14.69 -2.25 -10.74
C THR A 184 13.23 -2.65 -10.91
N PHE A 185 12.29 -1.80 -10.49
CA PHE A 185 10.86 -2.07 -10.56
C PHE A 185 10.23 -1.57 -11.86
N ALA A 186 9.08 -2.14 -12.23
CA ALA A 186 8.34 -1.69 -13.40
C ALA A 186 7.88 -0.23 -13.27
N LYS A 187 7.37 0.11 -12.10
CA LYS A 187 6.85 1.44 -11.79
C LYS A 187 6.76 1.63 -10.27
N GLU A 188 7.25 2.77 -9.78
CA GLU A 188 6.85 3.29 -8.49
C GLU A 188 5.45 3.85 -8.63
N ILE A 189 4.52 3.30 -7.87
CA ILE A 189 3.11 3.68 -7.95
C ILE A 189 2.60 4.33 -6.68
N ILE A 190 3.25 4.06 -5.54
CA ILE A 190 2.88 4.63 -4.25
C ILE A 190 4.14 5.13 -3.54
N TRP A 191 4.04 6.26 -2.92
CA TRP A 191 5.08 6.87 -2.11
C TRP A 191 4.57 7.09 -0.68
N GLN A 192 5.13 6.38 0.30
CA GLN A 192 4.94 6.70 1.72
C GLN A 192 5.86 7.88 2.05
N PHE A 193 5.25 9.06 2.18
CA PHE A 193 5.99 10.31 2.28
C PHE A 193 6.15 10.82 3.71
N SER A 194 5.34 10.32 4.64
CA SER A 194 5.28 10.80 6.02
C SER A 194 4.89 9.67 6.97
N ALA A 195 5.47 9.65 8.15
CA ALA A 195 5.06 8.85 9.30
C ALA A 195 4.58 9.77 10.45
N SER A 196 4.03 10.95 10.11
CA SER A 196 3.67 11.98 11.08
C SER A 196 2.29 12.61 10.86
N GLY A 197 1.43 11.94 10.09
CA GLY A 197 0.05 12.34 9.87
C GLY A 197 -0.74 12.47 11.19
N ASN A 198 -1.63 13.45 11.27
CA ASN A 198 -2.45 13.63 12.48
C ASN A 198 -3.54 12.54 12.54
N PRO A 199 -3.56 11.66 13.56
CA PRO A 199 -4.52 10.57 13.68
C PRO A 199 -5.98 10.99 13.58
N ALA A 200 -6.33 12.17 14.07
CA ALA A 200 -7.70 12.69 14.01
C ALA A 200 -8.21 12.87 12.58
N ASN A 201 -7.31 13.16 11.60
CA ASN A 201 -7.65 13.27 10.19
C ASN A 201 -7.92 11.91 9.54
N TYR A 202 -7.59 10.82 10.22
CA TYR A 202 -7.78 9.44 9.77
C TYR A 202 -8.81 8.68 10.61
N GLY A 203 -9.51 9.37 11.52
CA GLY A 203 -10.57 8.80 12.33
C GLY A 203 -10.06 7.94 13.50
N ILE A 204 -8.81 8.10 13.89
CA ILE A 204 -8.17 7.37 14.99
C ILE A 204 -8.29 8.19 16.28
N THR A 205 -8.78 7.55 17.35
CA THR A 205 -9.06 8.20 18.65
C THR A 205 -8.47 7.46 19.84
N ASN A 206 -7.69 6.42 19.62
CA ASN A 206 -7.14 5.54 20.65
C ASN A 206 -5.85 6.07 21.33
N GLY A 207 -5.48 7.33 21.09
CA GLY A 207 -4.27 7.95 21.66
C GLY A 207 -3.01 7.76 20.80
N LYS A 208 -3.10 7.15 19.61
CA LYS A 208 -1.99 7.09 18.63
C LYS A 208 -1.47 8.50 18.36
N LEU A 209 -0.16 8.63 18.21
CA LEU A 209 0.50 9.93 18.03
C LEU A 209 0.67 10.33 16.57
N ALA A 210 0.73 9.37 15.65
CA ALA A 210 0.99 9.63 14.25
C ALA A 210 0.45 8.50 13.35
N VAL A 211 0.22 8.80 12.06
CA VAL A 211 -0.24 7.88 11.02
C VAL A 211 0.70 7.99 9.82
N ASP A 212 0.92 6.87 9.15
CA ASP A 212 1.65 6.83 7.89
C ASP A 212 0.79 7.33 6.74
N GLU A 213 1.36 8.20 5.91
CA GLU A 213 0.67 8.90 4.84
C GLU A 213 1.30 8.59 3.49
N ASP A 214 0.44 8.30 2.49
CA ASP A 214 0.81 7.82 1.18
C ASP A 214 0.28 8.68 0.06
N TRP A 215 1.03 8.77 -1.04
CA TRP A 215 0.57 9.28 -2.30
C TRP A 215 0.54 8.18 -3.36
N PHE A 216 -0.60 7.97 -4.01
CA PHE A 216 -0.68 7.18 -5.23
C PHE A 216 -0.49 8.07 -6.45
N TYR A 217 0.38 7.64 -7.37
CA TYR A 217 0.65 8.32 -8.63
C TYR A 217 -0.23 7.76 -9.74
N GLY A 218 -1.34 8.41 -10.01
CA GLY A 218 -2.24 7.99 -11.07
C GLY A 218 -3.63 8.58 -10.96
N THR A 219 -4.53 8.08 -11.80
CA THR A 219 -5.94 8.47 -11.77
C THR A 219 -6.74 7.61 -10.80
N GLN A 220 -7.95 8.05 -10.48
CA GLN A 220 -8.88 7.29 -9.64
C GLN A 220 -9.17 5.92 -10.26
N GLU A 221 -9.35 5.84 -11.57
CA GLU A 221 -9.63 4.59 -12.29
C GLU A 221 -8.45 3.62 -12.20
N GLN A 222 -7.21 4.13 -12.29
CA GLN A 222 -6.01 3.30 -12.13
C GLN A 222 -5.88 2.78 -10.69
N LEU A 223 -6.24 3.59 -9.70
CA LEU A 223 -6.26 3.16 -8.32
C LEU A 223 -7.33 2.08 -8.09
N GLU A 224 -8.54 2.28 -8.59
CA GLU A 224 -9.62 1.29 -8.51
C GLU A 224 -9.24 -0.02 -9.21
N GLU A 225 -8.63 0.06 -10.39
CA GLU A 225 -8.10 -1.12 -11.08
C GLU A 225 -7.03 -1.84 -10.25
N LEU A 226 -6.15 -1.11 -9.56
CA LEU A 226 -5.13 -1.68 -8.69
C LEU A 226 -5.77 -2.52 -7.58
N PHE A 227 -6.83 -2.03 -6.96
CA PHE A 227 -7.56 -2.71 -5.89
C PHE A 227 -8.57 -3.76 -6.36
N GLY A 228 -8.57 -4.14 -7.65
CA GLY A 228 -9.38 -5.22 -8.19
C GLY A 228 -10.60 -4.79 -8.99
N GLY A 229 -10.76 -3.49 -9.26
CA GLY A 229 -11.75 -2.92 -10.19
C GLY A 229 -13.17 -3.47 -10.05
N GLY A 230 -13.92 -3.09 -9.01
CA GLY A 230 -15.32 -3.43 -8.87
C GLY A 230 -15.91 -2.83 -7.59
N ALA A 231 -17.17 -2.39 -7.64
CA ALA A 231 -17.89 -2.03 -6.43
C ALA A 231 -17.82 -3.20 -5.45
N VAL A 232 -17.21 -2.98 -4.29
CA VAL A 232 -17.17 -3.98 -3.21
C VAL A 232 -18.60 -4.34 -2.87
N PRO A 233 -19.04 -5.61 -3.01
CA PRO A 233 -20.36 -5.99 -2.57
C PRO A 233 -20.48 -5.71 -1.07
N PRO A 234 -21.65 -5.29 -0.57
CA PRO A 234 -21.85 -5.09 0.86
C PRO A 234 -21.56 -6.42 1.57
N ILE A 235 -20.52 -6.42 2.40
CA ILE A 235 -20.20 -7.57 3.25
C ILE A 235 -21.12 -7.46 4.47
N ASP A 236 -21.83 -8.55 4.79
CA ASP A 236 -22.57 -8.64 6.05
C ASP A 236 -21.60 -8.35 7.21
N PRO A 237 -21.99 -7.54 8.20
CA PRO A 237 -21.11 -7.23 9.31
C PRO A 237 -20.66 -8.51 10.00
N PRO A 238 -19.36 -8.63 10.36
CA PRO A 238 -18.84 -9.82 11.01
C PRO A 238 -19.58 -10.10 12.31
N PRO A 239 -19.77 -11.38 12.68
CA PRO A 239 -20.41 -11.74 13.94
C PRO A 239 -19.63 -11.11 15.11
N LYS A 240 -20.36 -10.55 16.07
CA LYS A 240 -19.74 -9.90 17.24
C LYS A 240 -18.75 -10.84 17.92
N PRO A 241 -17.52 -10.39 18.22
CA PRO A 241 -16.51 -11.24 18.85
C PRO A 241 -17.02 -11.82 20.18
N GLN A 242 -16.98 -13.14 20.32
CA GLN A 242 -17.45 -13.85 21.51
C GLN A 242 -16.37 -14.02 22.59
N HIS A 243 -15.13 -13.60 22.35
CA HIS A 243 -14.03 -13.82 23.30
C HIS A 243 -13.17 -12.58 23.52
N LYS A 244 -12.93 -12.29 24.81
CA LYS A 244 -11.88 -11.35 25.21
C LYS A 244 -10.53 -12.02 24.99
N ILE A 245 -9.78 -11.56 24.01
CA ILE A 245 -8.39 -11.97 23.82
C ILE A 245 -7.53 -11.10 24.73
N VAL A 246 -6.89 -11.69 25.73
CA VAL A 246 -5.89 -11.03 26.54
C VAL A 246 -4.56 -11.09 25.79
N ILE A 247 -4.17 -10.00 25.18
CA ILE A 247 -2.86 -9.88 24.52
C ILE A 247 -1.81 -9.70 25.62
N LYS A 248 -1.01 -10.75 25.89
CA LYS A 248 0.21 -10.61 26.69
C LYS A 248 1.34 -10.17 25.77
N ILE A 249 1.61 -8.89 25.72
CA ILE A 249 2.79 -8.33 25.07
C ILE A 249 3.99 -8.66 25.94
N ARG A 250 4.95 -9.43 25.41
CA ARG A 250 6.23 -9.64 26.08
C ARG A 250 7.11 -8.42 25.80
N SER A 251 7.44 -7.71 26.89
CA SER A 251 8.44 -6.64 26.93
C SER A 251 9.85 -7.19 26.69
#